data_ddb41be5a4974fe4c4aff7e1d7e9bfcd
#
_entry.id   ddb41be5a4974fe4c4aff7e1d7e9bfcd
#
_cell.length_a   1.000
_cell.length_b   1.000
_cell.length_c   1.000
_cell.angle_alpha   90.00
_cell.angle_beta   90.00
_cell.angle_gamma   90.00
#
_symmetry.space_group_name_H-M   'P 1'
#
loop_
_entity.id
_entity.type
_entity.pdbx_description
1 polymer ?
#
loop_
_entity_poly.entity_id
_entity_poly.type
_entity_poly.pdbx_seq_one_letter_code
_entity_poly.pdbx_strand_id
1 'polypeptide(L)'
;YIGAGAFGYSTCKTIEIPASVTRLDKEALHGDFTSITFAEGSKLESIGDRAFRGCDITSLILPSTVKSLGHKVFQACDSLVSVEIPASVTEIQTDTFDEYFDADANEGSGNVTFAEGSIFKLQDGVLYDSENLIRVLDWQENVVVPEGIKYIGADAFNAYSTQTPNNMETLKSITLPESLVSIGKNAFQACKALESITIPKNVSEIGGGAFSNCSSLATAEILGPVKELTGTTGVFLGCAALKNVTLPDTLTNIGT
;
A
#
# COMPACT_ATOMS: atom_id res chain seq x y z
N TYR A 1 18.60 10.54 -18.18
CA TYR A 1 17.24 10.29 -17.70
C TYR A 1 16.24 10.34 -18.85
N ILE A 2 15.09 9.74 -18.67
CA ILE A 2 13.92 9.88 -19.55
C ILE A 2 12.94 10.81 -18.82
N GLY A 3 12.64 11.96 -19.45
CA GLY A 3 11.84 13.02 -18.86
C GLY A 3 10.36 12.67 -18.73
N ALA A 4 9.62 13.49 -17.97
CA ALA A 4 8.20 13.29 -17.73
C ALA A 4 7.40 13.25 -19.03
N GLY A 5 6.56 12.21 -19.20
CA GLY A 5 5.72 12.01 -20.37
C GLY A 5 6.48 11.85 -21.70
N ALA A 6 7.80 11.55 -21.67
CA ALA A 6 8.65 11.53 -22.87
C ALA A 6 8.11 10.60 -23.99
N PHE A 7 7.46 9.50 -23.62
CA PHE A 7 6.81 8.57 -24.55
C PHE A 7 5.29 8.53 -24.32
N GLY A 8 4.74 9.55 -23.68
CA GLY A 8 3.31 9.62 -23.40
C GLY A 8 2.46 9.47 -24.65
N TYR A 9 1.49 8.53 -24.61
CA TYR A 9 0.61 8.20 -25.72
C TYR A 9 1.34 7.71 -27.00
N SER A 10 2.59 7.24 -26.85
CA SER A 10 3.32 6.65 -27.97
C SER A 10 2.67 5.35 -28.41
N THR A 11 2.64 5.12 -29.72
CA THR A 11 2.21 3.84 -30.31
C THR A 11 3.35 2.80 -30.40
N CYS A 12 4.52 3.14 -29.86
CA CYS A 12 5.65 2.21 -29.77
C CYS A 12 5.27 1.00 -28.92
N LYS A 13 5.54 -0.20 -29.44
CA LYS A 13 5.24 -1.45 -28.72
C LYS A 13 6.43 -1.98 -27.92
N THR A 14 7.65 -1.61 -28.30
CA THR A 14 8.86 -2.12 -27.65
C THR A 14 9.85 -1.00 -27.39
N ILE A 15 10.52 -1.06 -26.24
CA ILE A 15 11.60 -0.13 -25.91
C ILE A 15 12.67 -0.85 -25.09
N GLU A 16 13.93 -0.60 -25.45
CA GLU A 16 15.09 -0.94 -24.61
C GLU A 16 15.60 0.35 -23.96
N ILE A 17 15.65 0.37 -22.63
CA ILE A 17 16.17 1.50 -21.85
C ILE A 17 17.71 1.42 -21.83
N PRO A 18 18.40 2.41 -22.40
CA PRO A 18 19.87 2.41 -22.45
C PRO A 18 20.50 2.38 -21.05
N ALA A 19 21.64 1.71 -20.93
CA ALA A 19 22.35 1.56 -19.66
C ALA A 19 22.75 2.90 -19.00
N SER A 20 22.87 3.97 -19.78
CA SER A 20 23.20 5.32 -19.28
C SER A 20 22.03 6.04 -18.60
N VAL A 21 20.80 5.52 -18.70
CA VAL A 21 19.60 6.11 -18.07
C VAL A 21 19.63 5.81 -16.59
N THR A 22 19.60 6.88 -15.78
CA THR A 22 19.62 6.79 -14.30
C THR A 22 18.26 7.01 -13.66
N ARG A 23 17.31 7.60 -14.40
CA ARG A 23 15.98 7.95 -13.88
C ARG A 23 14.93 7.92 -14.98
N LEU A 24 13.76 7.36 -14.64
CA LEU A 24 12.51 7.55 -15.38
C LEU A 24 11.66 8.56 -14.58
N ASP A 25 11.29 9.67 -15.20
CA ASP A 25 10.43 10.66 -14.55
C ASP A 25 8.94 10.25 -14.60
N LYS A 26 8.08 11.10 -14.05
CA LYS A 26 6.63 10.88 -14.03
C LYS A 26 6.09 10.56 -15.42
N GLU A 27 5.34 9.46 -15.55
CA GLU A 27 4.68 9.03 -16.79
C GLU A 27 5.67 8.89 -17.99
N ALA A 28 6.95 8.64 -17.73
CA ALA A 28 8.00 8.62 -18.75
C ALA A 28 7.74 7.64 -19.89
N LEU A 29 7.15 6.48 -19.59
CA LEU A 29 6.81 5.42 -20.53
C LEU A 29 5.30 5.15 -20.56
N HIS A 30 4.48 6.19 -20.34
CA HIS A 30 3.03 6.05 -20.42
C HIS A 30 2.60 5.70 -21.86
N GLY A 31 1.98 4.52 -22.06
CA GLY A 31 1.50 4.08 -23.37
C GLY A 31 1.40 2.57 -23.50
N ASP A 32 1.07 2.11 -24.71
CA ASP A 32 0.73 0.71 -25.03
C ASP A 32 1.98 -0.18 -25.24
N PHE A 33 3.03 -0.01 -24.44
CA PHE A 33 4.21 -0.85 -24.55
C PHE A 33 3.89 -2.30 -24.18
N THR A 34 4.23 -3.24 -25.07
CA THR A 34 4.11 -4.69 -24.82
C THR A 34 5.43 -5.31 -24.38
N SER A 35 6.55 -4.61 -24.53
CA SER A 35 7.87 -5.04 -24.09
C SER A 35 8.72 -3.86 -23.67
N ILE A 36 9.20 -3.90 -22.44
CA ILE A 36 10.16 -2.94 -21.89
C ILE A 36 11.35 -3.75 -21.36
N THR A 37 12.54 -3.44 -21.87
CA THR A 37 13.77 -4.09 -21.45
C THR A 37 14.81 -3.06 -21.02
N PHE A 38 15.78 -3.50 -20.26
CA PHE A 38 16.87 -2.66 -19.78
C PHE A 38 18.19 -3.21 -20.31
N ALA A 39 19.01 -2.36 -20.91
CA ALA A 39 20.31 -2.75 -21.42
C ALA A 39 21.21 -3.30 -20.30
N GLU A 40 22.11 -4.22 -20.66
CA GLU A 40 23.11 -4.76 -19.73
C GLU A 40 23.95 -3.63 -19.10
N GLY A 41 24.22 -3.74 -17.80
CA GLY A 41 24.90 -2.69 -17.04
C GLY A 41 24.05 -1.45 -16.79
N SER A 42 22.71 -1.59 -16.77
CA SER A 42 21.79 -0.51 -16.45
C SER A 42 22.21 0.23 -15.17
N LYS A 43 22.10 1.56 -15.23
CA LYS A 43 22.36 2.49 -14.10
C LYS A 43 21.09 3.13 -13.58
N LEU A 44 19.92 2.54 -13.87
CA LEU A 44 18.64 3.07 -13.45
C LEU A 44 18.51 2.98 -11.92
N GLU A 45 18.35 4.11 -11.27
CA GLU A 45 18.24 4.21 -9.81
C GLU A 45 16.84 4.57 -9.32
N SER A 46 16.07 5.32 -10.11
CA SER A 46 14.73 5.75 -9.68
C SER A 46 13.69 5.66 -10.79
N ILE A 47 12.49 5.27 -10.41
CA ILE A 47 11.31 5.17 -11.26
C ILE A 47 10.23 6.06 -10.66
N GLY A 48 9.85 7.09 -11.40
CA GLY A 48 8.91 8.11 -10.96
C GLY A 48 7.45 7.68 -10.99
N ASP A 49 6.58 8.59 -10.57
CA ASP A 49 5.14 8.35 -10.49
C ASP A 49 4.55 7.93 -11.84
N ARG A 50 3.76 6.85 -11.83
CA ARG A 50 3.06 6.34 -13.02
C ARG A 50 3.97 6.08 -14.21
N ALA A 51 5.26 5.76 -13.98
CA ALA A 51 6.25 5.69 -15.04
C ALA A 51 5.88 4.69 -16.15
N PHE A 52 5.19 3.60 -15.83
CA PHE A 52 4.72 2.56 -16.76
C PHE A 52 3.20 2.58 -16.97
N ARG A 53 2.54 3.69 -16.67
CA ARG A 53 1.08 3.76 -16.77
C ARG A 53 0.56 3.29 -18.12
N GLY A 54 -0.47 2.41 -18.11
CA GLY A 54 -1.17 1.94 -19.30
C GLY A 54 -0.33 1.05 -20.22
N CYS A 55 0.76 0.47 -19.72
CA CYS A 55 1.56 -0.47 -20.51
C CYS A 55 0.90 -1.85 -20.58
N ASP A 56 0.93 -2.46 -21.79
CA ASP A 56 0.42 -3.81 -22.09
C ASP A 56 1.49 -4.91 -21.83
N ILE A 57 2.49 -4.64 -20.99
CA ILE A 57 3.50 -5.64 -20.64
C ILE A 57 2.88 -6.75 -19.78
N THR A 58 3.33 -7.98 -19.96
CA THR A 58 2.88 -9.13 -19.16
C THR A 58 3.79 -9.43 -17.97
N SER A 59 5.04 -9.01 -18.06
CA SER A 59 6.02 -9.17 -16.97
C SER A 59 7.07 -8.08 -17.02
N LEU A 60 7.66 -7.75 -15.87
CA LEU A 60 8.76 -6.79 -15.78
C LEU A 60 9.74 -7.21 -14.69
N ILE A 61 11.03 -7.27 -15.04
CA ILE A 61 12.13 -7.45 -14.09
C ILE A 61 12.88 -6.12 -14.02
N LEU A 62 12.89 -5.50 -12.85
CA LEU A 62 13.59 -4.25 -12.65
C LEU A 62 15.11 -4.47 -12.46
N PRO A 63 15.96 -3.57 -12.98
CA PRO A 63 17.41 -3.66 -12.78
C PRO A 63 17.81 -3.64 -11.30
N SER A 64 18.84 -4.40 -10.95
CA SER A 64 19.39 -4.46 -9.57
C SER A 64 20.02 -3.15 -9.06
N THR A 65 19.97 -2.09 -9.85
CA THR A 65 20.42 -0.74 -9.48
C THR A 65 19.29 0.16 -8.99
N VAL A 66 18.03 -0.23 -9.20
CA VAL A 66 16.85 0.57 -8.79
C VAL A 66 16.75 0.64 -7.27
N LYS A 67 16.61 1.84 -6.74
CA LYS A 67 16.55 2.16 -5.31
C LYS A 67 15.17 2.66 -4.86
N SER A 68 14.43 3.34 -5.74
CA SER A 68 13.15 3.96 -5.39
C SER A 68 12.09 3.79 -6.45
N LEU A 69 10.85 3.59 -6.01
CA LEU A 69 9.64 3.54 -6.82
C LEU A 69 8.66 4.62 -6.34
N GLY A 70 8.11 5.40 -7.28
CA GLY A 70 7.15 6.44 -7.03
C GLY A 70 5.72 5.95 -6.84
N HIS A 71 4.78 6.88 -6.91
CA HIS A 71 3.35 6.63 -6.78
C HIS A 71 2.78 5.91 -8.00
N LYS A 72 1.96 4.85 -7.78
CA LYS A 72 1.16 4.17 -8.81
C LYS A 72 1.94 3.81 -10.07
N VAL A 73 3.17 3.29 -9.87
CA VAL A 73 4.14 3.05 -10.95
C VAL A 73 3.56 2.24 -12.10
N PHE A 74 2.70 1.26 -11.79
CA PHE A 74 2.08 0.32 -12.73
C PHE A 74 0.59 0.59 -12.97
N GLN A 75 0.13 1.82 -12.77
CA GLN A 75 -1.29 2.19 -12.94
C GLN A 75 -1.83 1.75 -14.31
N ALA A 76 -2.99 1.08 -14.34
CA ALA A 76 -3.64 0.61 -15.55
C ALA A 76 -2.76 -0.27 -16.46
N CYS A 77 -1.87 -1.09 -15.88
CA CYS A 77 -1.13 -2.13 -16.59
C CYS A 77 -1.94 -3.44 -16.57
N ASP A 78 -3.09 -3.46 -17.22
CA ASP A 78 -4.10 -4.52 -17.09
C ASP A 78 -3.62 -5.91 -17.56
N SER A 79 -2.58 -5.96 -18.38
CA SER A 79 -1.96 -7.21 -18.87
C SER A 79 -0.81 -7.70 -18.00
N LEU A 80 -0.39 -6.94 -16.97
CA LEU A 80 0.80 -7.23 -16.19
C LEU A 80 0.54 -8.32 -15.14
N VAL A 81 1.11 -9.50 -15.35
CA VAL A 81 0.95 -10.67 -14.47
C VAL A 81 2.03 -10.74 -13.38
N SER A 82 3.25 -10.26 -13.66
CA SER A 82 4.33 -10.34 -12.68
C SER A 82 5.31 -9.18 -12.76
N VAL A 83 5.75 -8.74 -11.58
CA VAL A 83 6.84 -7.77 -11.42
C VAL A 83 7.84 -8.31 -10.40
N GLU A 84 9.13 -8.32 -10.76
CA GLU A 84 10.20 -8.64 -9.83
C GLU A 84 10.91 -7.35 -9.39
N ILE A 85 10.87 -7.10 -8.07
CA ILE A 85 11.47 -5.95 -7.41
C ILE A 85 12.83 -6.35 -6.83
N PRO A 86 13.93 -5.71 -7.24
CA PRO A 86 15.26 -6.07 -6.76
C PRO A 86 15.48 -5.69 -5.29
N ALA A 87 16.40 -6.40 -4.62
CA ALA A 87 16.74 -6.14 -3.23
C ALA A 87 17.38 -4.76 -2.98
N SER A 88 17.84 -4.09 -4.03
CA SER A 88 18.38 -2.72 -3.98
C SER A 88 17.32 -1.65 -3.72
N VAL A 89 16.02 -1.95 -3.94
CA VAL A 89 14.94 -1.01 -3.65
C VAL A 89 14.82 -0.86 -2.14
N THR A 90 14.93 0.38 -1.69
CA THR A 90 14.82 0.78 -0.26
C THR A 90 13.70 1.77 -0.02
N GLU A 91 13.09 2.30 -1.08
CA GLU A 91 12.02 3.29 -1.00
C GLU A 91 10.88 2.92 -1.95
N ILE A 92 9.69 2.74 -1.40
CA ILE A 92 8.42 2.61 -2.14
C ILE A 92 7.36 3.49 -1.49
N GLN A 93 6.44 4.02 -2.29
CA GLN A 93 5.30 4.79 -1.77
C GLN A 93 4.19 3.83 -1.32
N THR A 94 3.34 4.27 -0.42
CA THR A 94 2.22 3.45 0.10
C THR A 94 1.27 2.98 -1.01
N ASP A 95 1.14 3.74 -2.08
CA ASP A 95 0.29 3.47 -3.24
C ASP A 95 1.07 3.05 -4.51
N THR A 96 2.36 2.67 -4.39
CA THR A 96 3.20 2.27 -5.53
C THR A 96 2.53 1.23 -6.42
N PHE A 97 1.83 0.28 -5.81
CA PHE A 97 1.15 -0.84 -6.49
C PHE A 97 -0.37 -0.66 -6.57
N ASP A 98 -0.92 0.49 -6.17
CA ASP A 98 -2.35 0.76 -6.33
C ASP A 98 -2.74 0.76 -7.82
N GLU A 99 -3.92 0.24 -8.12
CA GLU A 99 -4.44 0.08 -9.49
C GLU A 99 -3.61 -0.91 -10.37
N TYR A 100 -2.70 -1.66 -9.76
CA TYR A 100 -2.06 -2.82 -10.38
C TYR A 100 -2.80 -4.13 -10.05
N PHE A 101 -3.32 -4.24 -8.83
CA PHE A 101 -4.09 -5.38 -8.34
C PHE A 101 -5.59 -5.15 -8.58
N ASP A 102 -6.01 -4.91 -9.83
CA ASP A 102 -7.45 -4.76 -10.15
C ASP A 102 -8.11 -6.14 -10.17
N ALA A 103 -8.94 -6.43 -9.16
CA ALA A 103 -9.63 -7.71 -9.02
C ALA A 103 -10.78 -7.92 -10.02
N ASP A 104 -11.18 -6.90 -10.79
CA ASP A 104 -12.21 -7.01 -11.83
C ASP A 104 -11.65 -7.43 -13.20
N ALA A 105 -10.34 -7.31 -13.40
CA ALA A 105 -9.67 -7.84 -14.58
C ALA A 105 -9.35 -9.32 -14.37
N ASN A 106 -10.36 -10.17 -14.58
CA ASN A 106 -10.23 -11.62 -14.82
C ASN A 106 -8.86 -12.28 -14.52
N GLU A 107 -8.79 -13.06 -13.42
CA GLU A 107 -7.85 -14.17 -13.24
C GLU A 107 -6.35 -13.84 -13.08
N GLY A 108 -5.97 -12.66 -12.67
CA GLY A 108 -4.56 -12.36 -12.42
C GLY A 108 -4.37 -11.41 -11.25
N SER A 109 -4.35 -11.92 -10.02
CA SER A 109 -3.66 -11.21 -8.94
C SER A 109 -2.21 -11.04 -9.37
N GLY A 110 -1.84 -9.84 -9.83
CA GLY A 110 -0.47 -9.56 -10.27
C GLY A 110 0.52 -10.00 -9.18
N ASN A 111 1.49 -10.83 -9.55
CA ASN A 111 2.48 -11.29 -8.59
C ASN A 111 3.61 -10.26 -8.50
N VAL A 112 3.59 -9.45 -7.45
CA VAL A 112 4.79 -8.70 -7.05
C VAL A 112 5.68 -9.65 -6.25
N THR A 113 6.90 -9.82 -6.70
CA THR A 113 7.92 -10.60 -5.99
C THR A 113 9.08 -9.69 -5.61
N PHE A 114 9.64 -9.94 -4.44
CA PHE A 114 10.82 -9.23 -3.95
C PHE A 114 12.00 -10.20 -3.96
N ALA A 115 13.12 -9.76 -4.55
CA ALA A 115 14.34 -10.56 -4.61
C ALA A 115 14.87 -10.90 -3.22
N GLU A 116 15.61 -12.00 -3.10
CA GLU A 116 16.27 -12.40 -1.86
C GLU A 116 17.14 -11.25 -1.30
N GLY A 117 17.05 -11.01 -0.01
CA GLY A 117 17.73 -9.89 0.67
C GLY A 117 17.00 -8.56 0.63
N SER A 118 15.81 -8.48 -0.01
CA SER A 118 14.97 -7.28 0.07
C SER A 118 14.55 -6.98 1.51
N ILE A 119 14.46 -5.68 1.84
CA ILE A 119 13.84 -5.22 3.10
C ILE A 119 12.32 -5.34 3.05
N PHE A 120 11.73 -5.36 1.86
CA PHE A 120 10.29 -5.52 1.65
C PHE A 120 9.90 -6.98 1.54
N LYS A 121 8.71 -7.29 2.02
CA LYS A 121 8.09 -8.63 1.93
C LYS A 121 6.61 -8.47 1.60
N LEU A 122 6.14 -9.32 0.70
CA LEU A 122 4.72 -9.52 0.48
C LEU A 122 4.33 -10.86 1.10
N GLN A 123 3.44 -10.84 2.08
CA GLN A 123 2.94 -12.03 2.74
C GLN A 123 1.42 -11.93 2.88
N ASP A 124 0.70 -12.95 2.40
CA ASP A 124 -0.77 -13.01 2.47
C ASP A 124 -1.43 -11.71 1.96
N GLY A 125 -0.95 -11.19 0.84
CA GLY A 125 -1.46 -9.95 0.24
C GLY A 125 -1.09 -8.66 0.99
N VAL A 126 -0.28 -8.72 2.03
CA VAL A 126 0.14 -7.56 2.81
C VAL A 126 1.61 -7.24 2.59
N LEU A 127 1.89 -6.00 2.26
CA LEU A 127 3.23 -5.47 2.05
C LEU A 127 3.80 -4.93 3.37
N TYR A 128 4.95 -5.46 3.74
CA TYR A 128 5.72 -5.08 4.94
C TYR A 128 7.13 -4.64 4.58
N ASP A 129 7.73 -3.82 5.45
CA ASP A 129 9.19 -3.78 5.63
C ASP A 129 9.57 -4.40 6.98
N SER A 130 10.77 -4.09 7.52
CA SER A 130 11.26 -4.67 8.77
C SER A 130 10.40 -4.36 10.00
N GLU A 131 9.69 -3.22 10.03
CA GLU A 131 8.93 -2.73 11.19
C GLU A 131 7.55 -2.18 10.82
N ASN A 132 7.27 -1.97 9.52
CA ASN A 132 6.07 -1.33 9.04
C ASN A 132 5.17 -2.29 8.25
N LEU A 133 3.88 -2.27 8.54
CA LEU A 133 2.85 -2.68 7.59
C LEU A 133 2.56 -1.48 6.69
N ILE A 134 2.93 -1.59 5.41
CA ILE A 134 2.88 -0.48 4.45
C ILE A 134 1.51 -0.39 3.79
N ARG A 135 1.06 -1.52 3.20
CA ARG A 135 -0.19 -1.57 2.43
C ARG A 135 -0.75 -2.97 2.33
N VAL A 136 -2.06 -3.09 2.28
CA VAL A 136 -2.74 -4.33 1.87
C VAL A 136 -2.99 -4.25 0.37
N LEU A 137 -2.48 -5.24 -0.36
CA LEU A 137 -2.54 -5.33 -1.81
C LEU A 137 -3.57 -6.37 -2.28
N ASP A 138 -3.78 -7.43 -1.48
CA ASP A 138 -4.79 -8.46 -1.72
C ASP A 138 -5.59 -8.71 -0.44
N TRP A 139 -6.92 -8.70 -0.54
CA TRP A 139 -7.81 -8.59 0.62
C TRP A 139 -8.25 -9.93 1.15
N GLN A 140 -8.09 -10.06 2.45
CA GLN A 140 -8.56 -11.22 3.20
C GLN A 140 -9.61 -10.82 4.23
N GLU A 141 -10.52 -11.73 4.53
CA GLU A 141 -11.53 -11.50 5.59
C GLU A 141 -10.90 -11.39 6.98
N ASN A 142 -9.77 -12.06 7.18
CA ASN A 142 -9.09 -12.12 8.48
C ASN A 142 -7.59 -11.90 8.27
N VAL A 143 -7.03 -10.91 8.93
CA VAL A 143 -5.61 -10.57 8.86
C VAL A 143 -4.96 -10.76 10.22
N VAL A 144 -3.79 -11.41 10.23
CA VAL A 144 -2.92 -11.49 11.41
C VAL A 144 -1.63 -10.73 11.10
N VAL A 145 -1.44 -9.58 11.76
CA VAL A 145 -0.21 -8.80 11.60
C VAL A 145 0.91 -9.48 12.39
N PRO A 146 2.06 -9.78 11.74
CA PRO A 146 3.18 -10.48 12.41
C PRO A 146 3.76 -9.71 13.60
N GLU A 147 4.26 -10.46 14.59
CA GLU A 147 5.08 -9.86 15.65
C GLU A 147 6.36 -9.23 15.09
N GLY A 148 6.79 -8.13 15.70
CA GLY A 148 7.89 -7.30 15.24
C GLY A 148 7.45 -6.08 14.45
N ILE A 149 6.24 -6.08 13.87
CA ILE A 149 5.67 -4.88 13.23
C ILE A 149 5.32 -3.86 14.31
N LYS A 150 5.85 -2.66 14.16
CA LYS A 150 5.69 -1.54 15.10
C LYS A 150 4.72 -0.47 14.60
N TYR A 151 4.59 -0.35 13.28
CA TYR A 151 3.84 0.75 12.67
C TYR A 151 2.88 0.23 11.60
N ILE A 152 1.62 0.64 11.66
CA ILE A 152 0.68 0.50 10.55
C ILE A 152 0.67 1.82 9.80
N GLY A 153 1.01 1.77 8.52
CA GLY A 153 1.12 2.94 7.66
C GLY A 153 -0.19 3.73 7.52
N ALA A 154 -0.08 5.00 7.12
CA ALA A 154 -1.25 5.76 6.72
C ALA A 154 -1.92 5.08 5.52
N ASP A 155 -3.26 5.06 5.52
CA ASP A 155 -4.08 4.47 4.46
C ASP A 155 -3.82 2.97 4.19
N ALA A 156 -3.14 2.23 5.07
CA ALA A 156 -2.69 0.86 4.84
C ALA A 156 -3.83 -0.12 4.50
N PHE A 157 -5.00 0.04 5.12
CA PHE A 157 -6.24 -0.70 4.87
C PHE A 157 -7.36 0.22 4.36
N ASN A 158 -7.04 1.39 3.80
CA ASN A 158 -8.04 2.37 3.40
C ASN A 158 -8.87 1.89 2.19
N ALA A 159 -10.17 1.68 2.42
CA ALA A 159 -11.11 1.22 1.41
C ALA A 159 -11.60 2.31 0.44
N TYR A 160 -11.32 3.59 0.70
CA TYR A 160 -11.64 4.69 -0.22
C TYR A 160 -10.57 4.98 -1.26
N SER A 161 -9.47 4.24 -1.26
CA SER A 161 -8.51 4.33 -2.36
C SER A 161 -9.23 3.96 -3.67
N THR A 162 -9.31 4.89 -4.57
CA THR A 162 -10.36 5.14 -5.55
C THR A 162 -10.52 4.12 -6.66
N GLN A 163 -9.91 2.94 -6.64
CA GLN A 163 -10.00 1.95 -7.72
C GLN A 163 -9.65 0.52 -7.32
N THR A 164 -9.77 0.15 -6.07
CA THR A 164 -9.82 -1.27 -5.77
C THR A 164 -11.28 -1.71 -5.83
N PRO A 165 -11.60 -2.78 -6.54
CA PRO A 165 -12.96 -3.27 -6.58
C PRO A 165 -13.44 -3.59 -5.16
N ASN A 166 -14.69 -3.47 -4.93
CA ASN A 166 -15.53 -3.59 -3.74
C ASN A 166 -15.12 -4.56 -2.60
N ASN A 167 -13.94 -5.16 -2.63
CA ASN A 167 -13.48 -6.18 -1.68
C ASN A 167 -12.92 -5.63 -0.36
N MET A 168 -12.72 -4.31 -0.26
CA MET A 168 -12.29 -3.66 0.99
C MET A 168 -13.34 -3.69 2.08
N GLU A 169 -14.56 -4.02 1.72
CA GLU A 169 -15.66 -4.23 2.65
C GLU A 169 -15.58 -5.59 3.36
N THR A 170 -14.61 -6.45 3.01
CA THR A 170 -14.56 -7.85 3.47
C THR A 170 -13.77 -8.09 4.75
N LEU A 171 -12.86 -7.19 5.16
CA LEU A 171 -12.08 -7.37 6.38
C LEU A 171 -13.00 -7.45 7.59
N LYS A 172 -13.19 -8.66 8.13
CA LYS A 172 -14.05 -8.94 9.29
C LYS A 172 -13.29 -8.85 10.61
N SER A 173 -12.04 -9.29 10.60
CA SER A 173 -11.21 -9.29 11.79
C SER A 173 -9.74 -9.01 11.49
N ILE A 174 -9.07 -8.38 12.44
CA ILE A 174 -7.63 -8.20 12.42
C ILE A 174 -7.06 -8.45 13.81
N THR A 175 -5.95 -9.20 13.86
CA THR A 175 -5.15 -9.37 15.07
C THR A 175 -3.92 -8.49 14.96
N LEU A 176 -3.77 -7.57 15.91
CA LEU A 176 -2.63 -6.66 16.01
C LEU A 176 -1.58 -7.21 16.98
N PRO A 177 -0.26 -7.10 16.65
CA PRO A 177 0.80 -7.63 17.48
C PRO A 177 1.05 -6.77 18.72
N GLU A 178 1.57 -7.38 19.78
CA GLU A 178 1.98 -6.65 20.97
C GLU A 178 3.16 -5.69 20.74
N SER A 179 3.93 -5.90 19.68
CA SER A 179 5.02 -4.99 19.25
C SER A 179 4.51 -3.67 18.65
N LEU A 180 3.21 -3.55 18.34
CA LEU A 180 2.65 -2.36 17.68
C LEU A 180 2.75 -1.11 18.56
N VAL A 181 3.22 0.00 17.97
CA VAL A 181 3.42 1.29 18.64
C VAL A 181 2.47 2.37 18.12
N SER A 182 2.20 2.36 16.80
CA SER A 182 1.28 3.36 16.24
C SER A 182 0.45 2.82 15.07
N ILE A 183 -0.72 3.46 14.90
CA ILE A 183 -1.65 3.25 13.78
C ILE A 183 -1.75 4.57 13.02
N GLY A 184 -1.46 4.55 11.73
CA GLY A 184 -1.43 5.71 10.87
C GLY A 184 -2.78 6.35 10.59
N LYS A 185 -2.74 7.55 9.99
CA LYS A 185 -3.95 8.27 9.55
C LYS A 185 -4.74 7.42 8.56
N ASN A 186 -6.08 7.37 8.73
CA ASN A 186 -7.01 6.62 7.87
C ASN A 186 -6.66 5.12 7.70
N ALA A 187 -5.82 4.54 8.54
CA ALA A 187 -5.26 3.20 8.33
C ALA A 187 -6.31 2.13 8.02
N PHE A 188 -7.47 2.18 8.66
CA PHE A 188 -8.61 1.27 8.47
C PHE A 188 -9.87 2.00 7.97
N GLN A 189 -9.72 3.15 7.31
CA GLN A 189 -10.86 3.91 6.85
C GLN A 189 -11.75 3.08 5.93
N ALA A 190 -13.06 3.07 6.21
CA ALA A 190 -14.08 2.34 5.47
C ALA A 190 -13.93 0.81 5.43
N CYS A 191 -13.24 0.19 6.39
CA CYS A 191 -13.29 -1.26 6.62
C CYS A 191 -14.70 -1.63 7.14
N LYS A 192 -15.69 -1.67 6.24
CA LYS A 192 -17.12 -1.74 6.59
C LYS A 192 -17.53 -3.04 7.27
N ALA A 193 -16.83 -4.16 7.00
CA ALA A 193 -17.13 -5.46 7.62
C ALA A 193 -16.41 -5.68 8.95
N LEU A 194 -15.50 -4.80 9.37
CA LEU A 194 -14.77 -4.95 10.63
C LEU A 194 -15.73 -4.80 11.81
N GLU A 195 -15.89 -5.88 12.60
CA GLU A 195 -16.89 -5.96 13.68
C GLU A 195 -16.33 -5.50 15.03
N SER A 196 -15.05 -5.76 15.27
CA SER A 196 -14.38 -5.37 16.51
C SER A 196 -12.91 -5.09 16.31
N ILE A 197 -12.34 -4.28 17.22
CA ILE A 197 -10.90 -4.02 17.25
C ILE A 197 -10.41 -3.97 18.70
N THR A 198 -9.31 -4.68 18.97
CA THR A 198 -8.53 -4.53 20.20
C THR A 198 -7.18 -3.93 19.86
N ILE A 199 -6.88 -2.76 20.38
CA ILE A 199 -5.63 -2.03 20.18
C ILE A 199 -4.68 -2.37 21.31
N PRO A 200 -3.50 -2.98 21.01
CA PRO A 200 -2.57 -3.50 22.00
C PRO A 200 -2.01 -2.44 22.97
N LYS A 201 -1.53 -2.91 24.10
CA LYS A 201 -1.08 -2.08 25.24
C LYS A 201 0.13 -1.18 24.94
N ASN A 202 0.90 -1.46 23.87
CA ASN A 202 2.06 -0.64 23.51
C ASN A 202 1.73 0.47 22.51
N VAL A 203 0.51 0.52 21.97
CA VAL A 203 0.10 1.57 21.04
C VAL A 203 -0.10 2.88 21.81
N SER A 204 0.67 3.89 21.42
CA SER A 204 0.62 5.24 22.00
C SER A 204 0.00 6.28 21.06
N GLU A 205 -0.12 5.97 19.77
CA GLU A 205 -0.60 6.90 18.76
C GLU A 205 -1.60 6.25 17.81
N ILE A 206 -2.74 6.93 17.57
CA ILE A 206 -3.75 6.55 16.59
C ILE A 206 -4.06 7.78 15.74
N GLY A 207 -3.80 7.68 14.45
CA GLY A 207 -3.99 8.76 13.49
C GLY A 207 -5.45 9.14 13.28
N GLY A 208 -5.69 10.40 12.92
CA GLY A 208 -7.04 10.90 12.61
C GLY A 208 -7.69 10.06 11.51
N GLY A 209 -8.99 9.74 11.69
CA GLY A 209 -9.77 8.93 10.76
C GLY A 209 -9.38 7.45 10.70
N ALA A 210 -8.50 6.96 11.59
CA ALA A 210 -7.96 5.60 11.51
C ALA A 210 -9.03 4.51 11.35
N PHE A 211 -10.19 4.66 11.96
CA PHE A 211 -11.34 3.75 11.84
C PHE A 211 -12.59 4.45 11.30
N SER A 212 -12.45 5.58 10.63
CA SER A 212 -13.61 6.30 10.13
C SER A 212 -14.40 5.47 9.11
N ASN A 213 -15.73 5.52 9.20
CA ASN A 213 -16.66 4.79 8.35
C ASN A 213 -16.57 3.24 8.42
N CYS A 214 -16.01 2.68 9.49
CA CYS A 214 -16.12 1.25 9.79
C CYS A 214 -17.55 0.97 10.29
N SER A 215 -18.51 0.83 9.35
CA SER A 215 -19.94 0.86 9.67
C SER A 215 -20.44 -0.32 10.51
N SER A 216 -19.76 -1.47 10.48
CA SER A 216 -20.09 -2.65 11.30
C SER A 216 -19.32 -2.71 12.62
N LEU A 217 -18.38 -1.79 12.87
CA LEU A 217 -17.56 -1.80 14.09
C LEU A 217 -18.44 -1.55 15.32
N ALA A 218 -18.69 -2.62 16.07
CA ALA A 218 -19.55 -2.59 17.25
C ALA A 218 -18.78 -2.38 18.57
N THR A 219 -17.52 -2.81 18.61
CA THR A 219 -16.67 -2.75 19.81
C THR A 219 -15.26 -2.30 19.46
N ALA A 220 -14.74 -1.34 20.22
CA ALA A 220 -13.35 -0.91 20.16
C ALA A 220 -12.75 -0.89 21.57
N GLU A 221 -11.63 -1.58 21.76
CA GLU A 221 -10.90 -1.62 23.02
C GLU A 221 -9.50 -1.05 22.83
N ILE A 222 -9.15 0.03 23.55
CA ILE A 222 -7.86 0.69 23.47
C ILE A 222 -7.12 0.41 24.78
N LEU A 223 -6.15 -0.52 24.73
CA LEU A 223 -5.36 -0.93 25.90
C LEU A 223 -4.08 -0.11 26.09
N GLY A 224 -3.63 0.55 25.00
CA GLY A 224 -2.38 1.30 24.98
C GLY A 224 -2.48 2.69 25.61
N PRO A 225 -1.35 3.33 25.95
CA PRO A 225 -1.30 4.62 26.62
C PRO A 225 -1.56 5.80 25.69
N VAL A 226 -2.64 5.69 24.89
CA VAL A 226 -3.04 6.77 23.98
C VAL A 226 -3.47 7.99 24.78
N LYS A 227 -2.93 9.15 24.44
CA LYS A 227 -3.27 10.42 25.11
C LYS A 227 -4.32 11.23 24.36
N GLU A 228 -4.36 11.09 23.04
CA GLU A 228 -5.22 11.89 22.18
C GLU A 228 -5.85 11.03 21.10
N LEU A 229 -7.14 11.25 20.86
CA LEU A 229 -7.89 10.73 19.71
C LEU A 229 -8.36 11.94 18.88
N THR A 230 -7.42 12.60 18.23
CA THR A 230 -7.62 13.87 17.53
C THR A 230 -7.21 13.78 16.07
N GLY A 231 -7.63 14.76 15.26
CA GLY A 231 -7.27 14.88 13.85
C GLY A 231 -8.33 15.64 13.08
N THR A 232 -8.06 15.97 11.83
CA THR A 232 -9.05 16.63 10.95
C THR A 232 -10.27 15.75 10.66
N THR A 233 -10.15 14.45 10.88
CA THR A 233 -11.23 13.47 10.82
C THR A 233 -11.23 12.68 12.11
N GLY A 234 -12.38 12.60 12.78
CA GLY A 234 -12.50 11.83 14.03
C GLY A 234 -12.14 10.36 13.82
N VAL A 235 -11.42 9.78 14.79
CA VAL A 235 -10.89 8.40 14.71
C VAL A 235 -11.99 7.38 14.41
N PHE A 236 -13.16 7.51 15.00
CA PHE A 236 -14.33 6.63 14.84
C PHE A 236 -15.50 7.32 14.13
N LEU A 237 -15.25 8.37 13.35
CA LEU A 237 -16.29 9.07 12.61
C LEU A 237 -17.04 8.09 11.68
N GLY A 238 -18.37 8.06 11.74
CA GLY A 238 -19.19 7.22 10.87
C GLY A 238 -19.23 5.72 11.23
N CYS A 239 -18.73 5.30 12.40
CA CYS A 239 -18.87 3.94 12.92
C CYS A 239 -20.30 3.74 13.46
N ALA A 240 -21.27 3.54 12.56
CA ALA A 240 -22.71 3.55 12.91
C ALA A 240 -23.13 2.43 13.87
N ALA A 241 -22.42 1.30 13.89
CA ALA A 241 -22.71 0.18 14.78
C ALA A 241 -22.03 0.29 16.15
N LEU A 242 -21.18 1.31 16.40
CA LEU A 242 -20.34 1.39 17.60
C LEU A 242 -21.18 1.58 18.87
N LYS A 243 -21.12 0.59 19.76
CA LYS A 243 -21.88 0.54 21.01
C LYS A 243 -20.98 0.59 22.23
N ASN A 244 -19.81 -0.02 22.15
CA ASN A 244 -18.89 -0.16 23.27
C ASN A 244 -17.49 0.34 22.88
N VAL A 245 -16.98 1.28 23.65
CA VAL A 245 -15.60 1.76 23.52
C VAL A 245 -14.95 1.74 24.90
N THR A 246 -13.87 0.97 25.03
CA THR A 246 -13.01 1.03 26.21
C THR A 246 -11.85 1.97 25.92
N LEU A 247 -11.73 3.01 26.72
CA LEU A 247 -10.70 4.05 26.60
C LEU A 247 -9.65 3.89 27.71
N PRO A 248 -8.37 4.19 27.45
CA PRO A 248 -7.35 4.14 28.48
C PRO A 248 -7.44 5.33 29.43
N ASP A 249 -7.02 5.14 30.69
CA ASP A 249 -6.98 6.20 31.70
C ASP A 249 -6.00 7.34 31.36
N THR A 250 -5.11 7.11 30.40
CA THR A 250 -4.13 8.10 29.89
C THR A 250 -4.74 9.13 28.94
N LEU A 251 -5.96 8.88 28.47
CA LEU A 251 -6.60 9.73 27.45
C LEU A 251 -6.98 11.09 28.05
N THR A 252 -6.48 12.16 27.44
CA THR A 252 -6.71 13.54 27.89
C THR A 252 -7.50 14.37 26.89
N ASN A 253 -7.53 13.95 25.61
CA ASN A 253 -8.20 14.72 24.57
C ASN A 253 -8.92 13.81 23.57
N ILE A 254 -10.18 14.13 23.30
CA ILE A 254 -11.02 13.52 22.26
C ILE A 254 -11.65 14.66 21.47
N GLY A 255 -11.40 14.67 20.16
CA GLY A 255 -12.02 15.71 19.34
C GLY A 255 -11.39 15.82 17.95
N THR A 256 -11.86 16.81 17.20
CA THR A 256 -11.36 17.19 15.88
C THR A 256 -10.43 18.38 15.98
#